data_bab3eb7721f5a7ed7432d927c888e456
#
_entry.id   bab3eb7721f5a7ed7432d927c888e456
#
_cell.length_a   1.000
_cell.length_b   1.000
_cell.length_c   1.000
_cell.angle_alpha   90.00
_cell.angle_beta   90.00
_cell.angle_gamma   90.00
#
_symmetry.space_group_name_H-M   'P 1'
#
loop_
_entity.id
_entity.type
_entity.pdbx_description
1 polymer ?
#
loop_
_entity_poly.entity_id
_entity_poly.type
_entity_poly.pdbx_seq_one_letter_code
_entity_poly.pdbx_strand_id
1 'polypeptide(L)'
;MKRLTIATLSLGLWFAGTAADDAPHRLATPVPAAWSGKVTDAAQLPVEQNAWGTLQWVCNEKLMPGSAQTVGLATILPGKQNPVHFHPNCEEVLYVISGQGLHSYDGRTIPLKAGMTIRIPANVKHNMVNTGTETLRTLISYSSGDRKTVFLGEQPAK
;
A
#
# COMPACT_ATOMS: atom_id res chain seq x y z
N MET A 1 -63.63 32.00 5.06
CA MET A 1 -62.45 31.23 5.56
C MET A 1 -61.47 31.06 4.41
N LYS A 2 -60.42 31.89 4.39
CA LYS A 2 -59.35 31.80 3.34
C LYS A 2 -58.21 30.88 3.85
N ARG A 3 -57.94 29.80 3.15
CA ARG A 3 -56.81 28.92 3.46
C ARG A 3 -55.53 29.51 2.86
N LEU A 4 -54.56 29.76 3.72
CA LEU A 4 -53.22 30.23 3.35
C LEU A 4 -52.35 28.98 3.06
N THR A 5 -51.90 28.85 1.82
CA THR A 5 -50.97 27.79 1.42
C THR A 5 -49.56 28.34 1.54
N ILE A 6 -48.76 27.76 2.45
CA ILE A 6 -47.35 28.10 2.60
C ILE A 6 -46.55 27.20 1.67
N ALA A 7 -45.91 27.77 0.68
CA ALA A 7 -44.97 27.10 -0.17
C ALA A 7 -43.57 27.12 0.48
N THR A 8 -43.06 25.96 0.86
CA THR A 8 -41.67 25.80 1.35
C THR A 8 -40.74 25.69 0.17
N LEU A 9 -39.91 26.72 -0.03
CA LEU A 9 -38.81 26.70 -0.99
C LEU A 9 -37.63 25.96 -0.36
N SER A 10 -37.34 24.74 -0.80
CA SER A 10 -36.11 24.01 -0.45
C SER A 10 -34.96 24.47 -1.34
N LEU A 11 -34.05 25.26 -0.78
CA LEU A 11 -32.77 25.61 -1.43
C LEU A 11 -31.83 24.41 -1.36
N GLY A 12 -31.75 23.63 -2.44
CA GLY A 12 -30.73 22.57 -2.57
C GLY A 12 -29.39 23.21 -2.84
N LEU A 13 -28.48 23.22 -1.86
CA LEU A 13 -27.07 23.51 -2.09
C LEU A 13 -26.44 22.30 -2.83
N TRP A 14 -26.20 22.47 -4.10
CA TRP A 14 -25.31 21.59 -4.86
C TRP A 14 -23.87 21.96 -4.50
N PHE A 15 -23.20 21.15 -3.67
CA PHE A 15 -21.75 21.16 -3.60
C PHE A 15 -21.20 20.55 -4.89
N ALA A 16 -20.76 21.39 -5.81
CA ALA A 16 -19.90 20.96 -6.89
C ALA A 16 -18.55 20.56 -6.26
N GLY A 17 -18.40 19.25 -5.99
CA GLY A 17 -17.11 18.70 -5.67
C GLY A 17 -16.20 18.89 -6.88
N THR A 18 -15.23 19.78 -6.78
CA THR A 18 -14.12 19.84 -7.74
C THR A 18 -13.41 18.50 -7.64
N ALA A 19 -13.44 17.71 -8.72
CA ALA A 19 -12.59 16.53 -8.85
C ALA A 19 -11.13 17.01 -8.60
N ALA A 20 -10.52 16.49 -7.55
CA ALA A 20 -9.11 16.72 -7.33
C ALA A 20 -8.38 16.23 -8.58
N ASP A 21 -7.61 17.12 -9.17
CA ASP A 21 -6.79 16.86 -10.35
C ASP A 21 -5.79 15.73 -9.99
N ASP A 22 -6.04 14.53 -10.48
CA ASP A 22 -5.24 13.32 -10.26
C ASP A 22 -3.97 13.32 -11.15
N ALA A 23 -3.55 14.51 -11.59
CA ALA A 23 -2.28 14.66 -12.28
C ALA A 23 -1.15 14.22 -11.32
N PRO A 24 -0.24 13.33 -11.74
CA PRO A 24 0.88 12.96 -10.91
C PRO A 24 1.63 14.23 -10.50
N HIS A 25 1.77 14.47 -9.19
CA HIS A 25 2.50 15.61 -8.64
C HIS A 25 3.95 15.54 -9.14
N ARG A 26 4.19 16.06 -10.33
CA ARG A 26 5.54 16.32 -10.81
C ARG A 26 6.12 17.41 -9.95
N LEU A 27 7.17 17.10 -9.20
CA LEU A 27 7.95 18.15 -8.55
C LEU A 27 8.37 19.17 -9.60
N ALA A 28 7.97 20.43 -9.41
CA ALA A 28 8.31 21.51 -10.33
C ALA A 28 9.83 21.80 -10.35
N THR A 29 10.57 21.27 -9.37
CA THR A 29 12.01 21.48 -9.21
C THR A 29 12.69 20.12 -9.05
N PRO A 30 13.78 19.84 -9.84
CA PRO A 30 14.55 18.61 -9.67
C PRO A 30 15.16 18.55 -8.25
N VAL A 31 15.28 17.33 -7.72
CA VAL A 31 15.96 17.09 -6.45
C VAL A 31 17.39 17.60 -6.54
N PRO A 32 17.85 18.50 -5.64
CA PRO A 32 19.21 19.00 -5.66
C PRO A 32 20.25 17.88 -5.56
N ALA A 33 21.39 18.01 -6.22
CA ALA A 33 22.45 16.99 -6.24
C ALA A 33 22.94 16.58 -4.84
N ALA A 34 22.91 17.51 -3.86
CA ALA A 34 23.25 17.23 -2.46
C ALA A 34 22.31 16.20 -1.77
N TRP A 35 21.13 15.93 -2.36
CA TRP A 35 20.14 14.96 -1.89
C TRP A 35 20.13 13.68 -2.72
N SER A 36 21.05 13.53 -3.68
CA SER A 36 21.22 12.30 -4.45
C SER A 36 21.44 11.13 -3.48
N GLY A 37 20.70 10.02 -3.69
CA GLY A 37 20.72 8.86 -2.80
C GLY A 37 19.99 9.05 -1.44
N LYS A 38 19.33 10.20 -1.22
CA LYS A 38 18.50 10.46 -0.03
C LYS A 38 17.02 10.65 -0.35
N VAL A 39 16.71 10.85 -1.62
CA VAL A 39 15.34 11.05 -2.12
C VAL A 39 15.11 10.13 -3.32
N THR A 40 13.98 9.46 -3.35
CA THR A 40 13.51 8.69 -4.51
C THR A 40 12.17 9.22 -4.97
N ASP A 41 11.92 9.16 -6.28
CA ASP A 41 10.62 9.41 -6.87
C ASP A 41 10.05 8.08 -7.36
N ALA A 42 8.96 7.61 -6.75
CA ALA A 42 8.33 6.34 -7.09
C ALA A 42 7.95 6.25 -8.57
N ALA A 43 7.62 7.39 -9.22
CA ALA A 43 7.31 7.43 -10.65
C ALA A 43 8.50 7.05 -11.55
N GLN A 44 9.72 7.11 -11.03
CA GLN A 44 10.97 6.77 -11.73
C GLN A 44 11.52 5.39 -11.35
N LEU A 45 10.89 4.70 -10.40
CA LEU A 45 11.36 3.41 -9.92
C LEU A 45 10.64 2.24 -10.60
N PRO A 46 11.33 1.10 -10.80
CA PRO A 46 10.72 -0.07 -11.42
C PRO A 46 9.60 -0.63 -10.55
N VAL A 47 8.56 -1.14 -11.20
CA VAL A 47 7.47 -1.90 -10.58
C VAL A 47 7.62 -3.37 -10.95
N GLU A 48 7.77 -4.23 -9.96
CA GLU A 48 7.80 -5.69 -10.14
C GLU A 48 6.38 -6.19 -10.37
N GLN A 49 6.16 -6.86 -11.51
CA GLN A 49 4.87 -7.47 -11.86
C GLN A 49 4.84 -8.92 -11.37
N ASN A 50 3.73 -9.30 -10.74
CA ASN A 50 3.49 -10.66 -10.26
C ASN A 50 2.07 -11.09 -10.66
N ALA A 51 1.81 -12.40 -10.76
CA ALA A 51 0.47 -12.93 -11.06
C ALA A 51 -0.61 -12.55 -10.04
N TRP A 52 -0.22 -12.10 -8.86
CA TRP A 52 -1.11 -11.67 -7.79
C TRP A 52 -1.24 -10.15 -7.65
N GLY A 53 -0.36 -9.36 -8.28
CA GLY A 53 -0.31 -7.90 -8.15
C GLY A 53 1.08 -7.35 -8.36
N THR A 54 1.44 -6.27 -7.67
CA THR A 54 2.72 -5.58 -7.89
C THR A 54 3.48 -5.32 -6.59
N LEU A 55 4.80 -5.17 -6.72
CA LEU A 55 5.69 -4.63 -5.70
C LEU A 55 6.51 -3.49 -6.29
N GLN A 56 6.66 -2.41 -5.54
CA GLN A 56 7.54 -1.31 -5.89
C GLN A 56 8.33 -0.87 -4.66
N TRP A 57 9.65 -1.02 -4.73
CA TRP A 57 10.54 -0.61 -3.64
C TRP A 57 10.88 0.86 -3.79
N VAL A 58 10.63 1.65 -2.75
CA VAL A 58 10.88 3.09 -2.74
C VAL A 58 12.02 3.50 -1.81
N CYS A 59 12.44 2.61 -0.90
CA CYS A 59 13.60 2.79 -0.03
C CYS A 59 14.21 1.43 0.30
N ASN A 60 15.51 1.31 0.24
CA ASN A 60 16.32 0.22 0.79
C ASN A 60 17.80 0.61 0.71
N GLU A 61 18.70 -0.22 1.22
CA GLU A 61 20.15 0.02 1.18
C GLU A 61 20.69 0.25 -0.25
N LYS A 62 20.10 -0.43 -1.26
CA LYS A 62 20.51 -0.29 -2.67
C LYS A 62 20.07 1.04 -3.28
N LEU A 63 18.87 1.51 -2.95
CA LEU A 63 18.30 2.76 -3.49
C LEU A 63 18.79 3.98 -2.71
N MET A 64 19.01 3.81 -1.42
CA MET A 64 19.44 4.85 -0.48
C MET A 64 20.55 4.28 0.41
N PRO A 65 21.82 4.36 -0.03
CA PRO A 65 22.96 3.82 0.73
C PRO A 65 22.99 4.34 2.17
N GLY A 66 23.14 3.45 3.14
CA GLY A 66 23.07 3.73 4.57
C GLY A 66 21.66 3.64 5.17
N SER A 67 20.63 3.32 4.37
CA SER A 67 19.28 3.11 4.90
C SER A 67 19.21 1.86 5.77
N ALA A 68 18.75 2.00 7.01
CA ALA A 68 18.44 0.90 7.92
C ALA A 68 17.01 0.35 7.72
N GLN A 69 16.29 0.80 6.70
CA GLN A 69 14.91 0.41 6.41
C GLN A 69 14.73 0.01 4.95
N THR A 70 13.81 -0.91 4.71
CA THR A 70 13.22 -1.15 3.38
C THR A 70 11.77 -0.67 3.42
N VAL A 71 11.35 0.11 2.42
CA VAL A 71 9.97 0.57 2.26
C VAL A 71 9.50 0.28 0.85
N GLY A 72 8.28 -0.21 0.73
CA GLY A 72 7.67 -0.54 -0.55
C GLY A 72 6.17 -0.27 -0.60
N LEU A 73 5.66 -0.23 -1.81
CA LEU A 73 4.24 -0.24 -2.12
C LEU A 73 3.90 -1.62 -2.70
N ALA A 74 2.86 -2.25 -2.18
CA ALA A 74 2.35 -3.51 -2.71
C ALA A 74 0.88 -3.35 -3.13
N THR A 75 0.53 -3.99 -4.25
CA THR A 75 -0.87 -4.13 -4.65
C THR A 75 -1.22 -5.60 -4.77
N ILE A 76 -2.46 -5.94 -4.41
CA ILE A 76 -2.99 -7.31 -4.58
C ILE A 76 -4.31 -7.20 -5.34
N LEU A 77 -4.40 -7.88 -6.47
CA LEU A 77 -5.61 -7.90 -7.31
C LEU A 77 -6.78 -8.59 -6.59
N PRO A 78 -8.04 -8.26 -6.92
CA PRO A 78 -9.21 -8.91 -6.33
C PRO A 78 -9.14 -10.44 -6.41
N GLY A 79 -9.41 -11.12 -5.30
CA GLY A 79 -9.36 -12.58 -5.19
C GLY A 79 -7.96 -13.19 -5.25
N LYS A 80 -6.91 -12.39 -5.33
CA LYS A 80 -5.51 -12.86 -5.34
C LYS A 80 -4.86 -12.73 -3.97
N GLN A 81 -3.69 -13.38 -3.83
CA GLN A 81 -2.88 -13.34 -2.63
C GLN A 81 -1.39 -13.37 -3.01
N ASN A 82 -0.56 -12.72 -2.21
CA ASN A 82 0.89 -12.91 -2.31
C ASN A 82 1.31 -14.26 -1.68
N PRO A 83 2.45 -14.83 -2.07
CA PRO A 83 2.94 -16.10 -1.51
C PRO A 83 3.13 -16.03 0.01
N VAL A 84 2.89 -17.16 0.70
CA VAL A 84 3.22 -17.29 2.12
C VAL A 84 4.74 -17.20 2.28
N HIS A 85 5.19 -16.35 3.20
CA HIS A 85 6.61 -16.09 3.44
C HIS A 85 6.88 -15.62 4.86
N PHE A 86 8.15 -15.44 5.19
CA PHE A 86 8.61 -14.78 6.42
C PHE A 86 9.91 -14.02 6.17
N HIS A 87 10.24 -13.12 7.09
CA HIS A 87 11.49 -12.34 7.09
C HIS A 87 12.36 -12.75 8.25
N PRO A 88 13.55 -13.40 8.01
CA PRO A 88 14.39 -13.88 9.10
C PRO A 88 15.16 -12.79 9.83
N ASN A 89 15.37 -11.62 9.20
CA ASN A 89 16.28 -10.58 9.67
C ASN A 89 15.62 -9.24 10.00
N CYS A 90 14.30 -9.14 9.92
CA CYS A 90 13.59 -7.90 10.20
C CYS A 90 12.13 -8.16 10.57
N GLU A 91 11.53 -7.22 11.26
CA GLU A 91 10.07 -7.12 11.37
C GLU A 91 9.51 -6.32 10.19
N GLU A 92 8.22 -6.52 9.93
CA GLU A 92 7.44 -5.78 8.95
C GLU A 92 6.32 -4.99 9.64
N VAL A 93 6.09 -3.78 9.17
CA VAL A 93 4.87 -3.01 9.42
C VAL A 93 4.14 -2.85 8.10
N LEU A 94 2.90 -3.33 8.03
CA LEU A 94 2.04 -3.19 6.87
C LEU A 94 0.88 -2.24 7.22
N TYR A 95 0.71 -1.19 6.42
CA TYR A 95 -0.41 -0.27 6.48
C TYR A 95 -1.30 -0.41 5.24
N VAL A 96 -2.60 -0.58 5.43
CA VAL A 96 -3.57 -0.65 4.33
C VAL A 96 -3.96 0.76 3.88
N ILE A 97 -3.56 1.14 2.66
CA ILE A 97 -3.89 2.43 2.05
C ILE A 97 -5.34 2.42 1.54
N SER A 98 -5.74 1.37 0.81
CA SER A 98 -7.08 1.21 0.27
C SER A 98 -7.44 -0.27 0.07
N GLY A 99 -8.74 -0.57 0.02
CA GLY A 99 -9.24 -1.94 -0.09
C GLY A 99 -9.32 -2.66 1.26
N GLN A 100 -9.51 -3.98 1.19
CA GLN A 100 -9.64 -4.85 2.36
C GLN A 100 -9.18 -6.27 2.05
N GLY A 101 -8.81 -7.02 3.08
CA GLY A 101 -8.39 -8.41 2.91
C GLY A 101 -8.24 -9.16 4.22
N LEU A 102 -7.79 -10.40 4.10
CA LEU A 102 -7.44 -11.27 5.23
C LEU A 102 -5.92 -11.43 5.27
N HIS A 103 -5.30 -11.02 6.37
CA HIS A 103 -3.89 -11.24 6.61
C HIS A 103 -3.69 -12.52 7.41
N SER A 104 -2.89 -13.47 6.89
CA SER A 104 -2.49 -14.62 7.68
C SER A 104 -1.33 -14.24 8.61
N TYR A 105 -1.34 -14.79 9.80
CA TYR A 105 -0.35 -14.51 10.83
C TYR A 105 -0.18 -15.77 11.68
N ASP A 106 0.88 -16.52 11.41
CA ASP A 106 1.20 -17.77 12.12
C ASP A 106 0.00 -18.74 12.24
N GLY A 107 -0.65 -19.00 11.10
CA GLY A 107 -1.80 -19.90 11.00
C GLY A 107 -3.16 -19.30 11.41
N ARG A 108 -3.20 -18.05 11.86
CA ARG A 108 -4.45 -17.29 12.13
C ARG A 108 -4.73 -16.29 11.03
N THR A 109 -5.97 -15.87 10.89
CA THR A 109 -6.39 -14.83 9.95
C THR A 109 -6.93 -13.61 10.67
N ILE A 110 -6.49 -12.43 10.21
CA ILE A 110 -6.87 -11.13 10.77
C ILE A 110 -7.45 -10.28 9.62
N PRO A 111 -8.70 -9.82 9.72
CA PRO A 111 -9.27 -8.92 8.72
C PRO A 111 -8.61 -7.54 8.83
N LEU A 112 -8.15 -7.02 7.71
CA LEU A 112 -7.58 -5.69 7.57
C LEU A 112 -8.33 -4.90 6.49
N LYS A 113 -8.50 -3.61 6.71
CA LYS A 113 -9.10 -2.67 5.77
C LYS A 113 -8.35 -1.33 5.78
N ALA A 114 -8.66 -0.46 4.84
CA ALA A 114 -8.08 0.89 4.75
C ALA A 114 -7.99 1.58 6.11
N GLY A 115 -6.83 2.16 6.42
CA GLY A 115 -6.49 2.82 7.68
C GLY A 115 -5.95 1.89 8.77
N MET A 116 -5.97 0.55 8.58
CA MET A 116 -5.46 -0.39 9.57
C MET A 116 -3.97 -0.70 9.35
N THR A 117 -3.29 -0.96 10.45
CA THR A 117 -1.86 -1.34 10.47
C THR A 117 -1.68 -2.65 11.22
N ILE A 118 -0.78 -3.50 10.75
CA ILE A 118 -0.32 -4.69 11.45
C ILE A 118 1.20 -4.68 11.56
N ARG A 119 1.74 -5.08 12.72
CA ARG A 119 3.16 -5.35 12.94
C ARG A 119 3.39 -6.87 12.90
N ILE A 120 4.35 -7.30 12.11
CA ILE A 120 4.71 -8.69 11.89
C ILE A 120 6.16 -8.88 12.36
N PRO A 121 6.41 -9.57 13.47
CA PRO A 121 7.76 -9.86 13.95
C PRO A 121 8.56 -10.71 12.96
N ALA A 122 9.88 -10.67 13.08
CA ALA A 122 10.77 -11.57 12.34
C ALA A 122 10.34 -13.05 12.53
N ASN A 123 10.51 -13.84 11.47
CA ASN A 123 10.20 -15.28 11.41
C ASN A 123 8.71 -15.66 11.48
N VAL A 124 7.79 -14.72 11.61
CA VAL A 124 6.34 -15.01 11.54
C VAL A 124 5.94 -15.29 10.10
N LYS A 125 5.34 -16.46 9.86
CA LYS A 125 4.82 -16.85 8.55
C LYS A 125 3.55 -16.07 8.25
N HIS A 126 3.49 -15.42 7.11
CA HIS A 126 2.36 -14.56 6.76
C HIS A 126 2.15 -14.41 5.25
N ASN A 127 0.97 -13.97 4.88
CA ASN A 127 0.59 -13.45 3.56
C ASN A 127 -0.69 -12.62 3.68
N MET A 128 -1.09 -11.96 2.61
CA MET A 128 -2.32 -11.18 2.51
C MET A 128 -3.15 -11.67 1.33
N VAL A 129 -4.45 -11.91 1.58
CA VAL A 129 -5.46 -12.24 0.56
C VAL A 129 -6.35 -11.01 0.36
N ASN A 130 -6.52 -10.55 -0.86
CA ASN A 130 -7.51 -9.52 -1.17
C ASN A 130 -8.90 -10.16 -1.27
N THR A 131 -9.77 -9.87 -0.31
CA THR A 131 -11.16 -10.35 -0.27
C THR A 131 -12.17 -9.30 -0.73
N GLY A 132 -11.70 -8.13 -1.16
CA GLY A 132 -12.51 -7.07 -1.74
C GLY A 132 -12.69 -7.22 -3.25
N THR A 133 -13.46 -6.29 -3.82
CA THR A 133 -13.71 -6.18 -5.27
C THR A 133 -12.77 -5.20 -5.96
N GLU A 134 -12.01 -4.42 -5.19
CA GLU A 134 -11.04 -3.44 -5.68
C GLU A 134 -9.62 -3.92 -5.38
N THR A 135 -8.64 -3.36 -6.08
CA THR A 135 -7.22 -3.60 -5.79
C THR A 135 -6.89 -3.16 -4.37
N LEU A 136 -6.39 -4.10 -3.56
CA LEU A 136 -5.85 -3.82 -2.24
C LEU A 136 -4.49 -3.15 -2.40
N ARG A 137 -4.28 -2.01 -1.74
CA ARG A 137 -3.02 -1.25 -1.76
C ARG A 137 -2.46 -1.11 -0.35
N THR A 138 -1.19 -1.39 -0.21
CA THR A 138 -0.51 -1.34 1.09
C THR A 138 0.82 -0.61 0.99
N LEU A 139 1.20 0.07 2.07
CA LEU A 139 2.58 0.47 2.35
C LEU A 139 3.17 -0.60 3.27
N ILE A 140 4.36 -1.09 2.93
CA ILE A 140 5.12 -2.06 3.71
C ILE A 140 6.46 -1.47 4.11
N SER A 141 6.82 -1.60 5.37
CA SER A 141 8.08 -1.10 5.91
C SER A 141 8.74 -2.17 6.77
N TYR A 142 10.06 -2.29 6.64
CA TYR A 142 10.87 -3.30 7.31
C TYR A 142 12.00 -2.65 8.10
N SER A 143 12.34 -3.21 9.24
CA SER A 143 13.43 -2.75 10.13
C SER A 143 14.82 -3.17 9.66
N SER A 144 15.02 -3.32 8.35
CA SER A 144 16.31 -3.63 7.73
C SER A 144 16.40 -3.01 6.33
N GLY A 145 17.49 -2.37 6.00
CA GLY A 145 17.77 -1.87 4.65
C GLY A 145 18.06 -2.98 3.64
N ASP A 146 18.46 -4.16 4.12
CA ASP A 146 18.71 -5.39 3.36
C ASP A 146 17.76 -6.52 3.82
N ARG A 147 16.45 -6.29 3.62
CA ARG A 147 15.40 -7.23 3.96
C ARG A 147 15.61 -8.58 3.26
N LYS A 148 15.59 -9.67 4.02
CA LYS A 148 15.55 -11.02 3.49
C LYS A 148 14.12 -11.57 3.48
N THR A 149 13.81 -12.43 2.51
CA THR A 149 12.51 -13.12 2.41
C THR A 149 12.73 -14.57 2.13
N VAL A 150 12.04 -15.43 2.89
CA VAL A 150 11.98 -16.87 2.67
C VAL A 150 10.56 -17.22 2.29
N PHE A 151 10.36 -17.68 1.07
CA PHE A 151 9.06 -18.10 0.58
C PHE A 151 8.79 -19.56 0.96
N LEU A 152 7.54 -19.87 1.27
CA LEU A 152 7.06 -21.21 1.62
C LEU A 152 6.14 -21.74 0.51
N GLY A 153 6.47 -22.92 -0.02
CA GLY A 153 5.74 -23.54 -1.14
C GLY A 153 6.20 -23.06 -2.53
N GLU A 154 5.51 -23.53 -3.55
CA GLU A 154 5.79 -23.14 -4.94
C GLU A 154 5.49 -21.67 -5.15
N GLN A 155 6.45 -20.95 -5.76
CA GLN A 155 6.23 -19.58 -6.17
C GLN A 155 5.33 -19.58 -7.40
N PRO A 156 4.25 -18.73 -7.46
CA PRO A 156 3.51 -18.55 -8.69
C PRO A 156 4.48 -18.07 -9.78
N ALA A 157 4.33 -18.60 -10.99
CA ALA A 157 5.11 -18.17 -12.14
C ALA A 157 5.06 -16.65 -12.29
N LYS A 158 6.20 -16.06 -12.63
CA LYS A 158 6.31 -14.63 -12.92
C LYS A 158 5.59 -14.28 -14.21
#